data_11a9cd2bf900a3540d7e4ddfc074b630
#
_entry.id   11a9cd2bf900a3540d7e4ddfc074b630
#
_cell.length_a   1.000
_cell.length_b   1.000
_cell.length_c   1.000
_cell.angle_alpha   90.00
_cell.angle_beta   90.00
_cell.angle_gamma   90.00
#
_symmetry.space_group_name_H-M   'P 1'
#
loop_
_entity.id
_entity.type
_entity.pdbx_description
1 polymer ?
#
loop_
_entity_poly.entity_id
_entity_poly.type
_entity_poly.pdbx_seq_one_letter_code
_entity_poly.pdbx_strand_id
1 'polypeptide(L)'
;MQSHERLREIVEKSGVTQGNFAAQMGVAVSAQRNYEKGLRTPDIDYLKRLHDAGYDVMYLLTGVTEVPDGFVRIPKMNAVGSMGRGLAEANQHEYAVEQTIIMREWLWKNLPSITSVENLRLITGHGDSMKGTYEDGDTLFVDIGVKSCQTDGIYIFEIDREIFIKRLQRLPKGKIEASSDNPAYKPFIIDIYDNFHIFGKIVGSWNLKKH
;
A
#
# COMPACT_ATOMS: atom_id res chain seq x y z
N MET A 1 13.09 1.92 -11.59
CA MET A 1 13.43 0.73 -12.42
C MET A 1 13.12 1.04 -13.88
N GLN A 2 14.08 0.87 -14.78
CA GLN A 2 13.91 1.16 -16.21
C GLN A 2 13.20 0.01 -16.94
N SER A 3 12.69 0.26 -18.16
CA SER A 3 11.92 -0.76 -18.91
C SER A 3 12.71 -2.03 -19.21
N HIS A 4 14.01 -1.94 -19.49
CA HIS A 4 14.85 -3.11 -19.74
C HIS A 4 15.09 -3.97 -18.49
N GLU A 5 15.12 -3.35 -17.30
CA GLU A 5 15.22 -4.07 -16.02
C GLU A 5 13.91 -4.82 -15.72
N ARG A 6 12.76 -4.20 -16.02
CA ARG A 6 11.45 -4.85 -15.92
C ARG A 6 11.29 -6.01 -16.90
N LEU A 7 11.81 -5.86 -18.13
CA LEU A 7 11.83 -6.95 -19.09
C LEU A 7 12.64 -8.15 -18.58
N ARG A 8 13.80 -7.90 -17.98
CA ARG A 8 14.61 -8.95 -17.35
C ARG A 8 13.83 -9.65 -16.24
N GLU A 9 13.17 -8.90 -15.39
CA GLU A 9 12.33 -9.44 -14.32
C GLU A 9 11.19 -10.32 -14.86
N ILE A 10 10.52 -9.90 -15.94
CA ILE A 10 9.50 -10.71 -16.62
C ILE A 10 10.08 -12.03 -17.10
N VAL A 11 11.25 -12.01 -17.74
CA VAL A 11 11.93 -13.22 -18.21
C VAL A 11 12.29 -14.15 -17.05
N GLU A 12 12.86 -13.62 -15.97
CA GLU A 12 13.22 -14.39 -14.78
C GLU A 12 11.98 -15.01 -14.11
N LYS A 13 10.91 -14.24 -13.94
CA LYS A 13 9.65 -14.72 -13.33
C LYS A 13 8.89 -15.71 -14.21
N SER A 14 9.11 -15.71 -15.52
CA SER A 14 8.47 -16.66 -16.44
C SER A 14 8.89 -18.11 -16.21
N GLY A 15 10.02 -18.33 -15.56
CA GLY A 15 10.56 -19.68 -15.31
C GLY A 15 11.09 -20.39 -16.55
N VAL A 16 11.09 -19.75 -17.74
CA VAL A 16 11.64 -20.32 -18.97
C VAL A 16 13.06 -19.84 -19.21
N THR A 17 13.85 -20.62 -19.93
CA THR A 17 15.20 -20.19 -20.30
C THR A 17 15.16 -19.00 -21.27
N GLN A 18 16.17 -18.13 -21.23
CA GLN A 18 16.29 -16.97 -22.13
C GLN A 18 16.17 -17.36 -23.61
N GLY A 19 16.71 -18.53 -24.00
CA GLY A 19 16.59 -19.03 -25.36
C GLY A 19 15.16 -19.38 -25.76
N ASN A 20 14.43 -20.06 -24.88
CA ASN A 20 13.02 -20.41 -25.11
C ASN A 20 12.14 -19.17 -25.10
N PHE A 21 12.41 -18.20 -24.22
CA PHE A 21 11.71 -16.93 -24.19
C PHE A 21 11.92 -16.16 -25.50
N ALA A 22 13.16 -16.06 -25.98
CA ALA A 22 13.47 -15.42 -27.26
C ALA A 22 12.75 -16.08 -28.44
N ALA A 23 12.71 -17.44 -28.46
CA ALA A 23 11.97 -18.19 -29.45
C ALA A 23 10.45 -17.91 -29.40
N GLN A 24 9.87 -17.85 -28.21
CA GLN A 24 8.47 -17.50 -27.99
C GLN A 24 8.15 -16.07 -28.50
N MET A 25 9.09 -15.15 -28.27
CA MET A 25 9.00 -13.76 -28.76
C MET A 25 9.37 -13.61 -30.24
N GLY A 26 9.75 -14.69 -30.94
CA GLY A 26 10.10 -14.67 -32.35
C GLY A 26 11.34 -13.85 -32.67
N VAL A 27 12.31 -13.79 -31.75
CA VAL A 27 13.55 -13.02 -31.92
C VAL A 27 14.78 -13.90 -31.66
N ALA A 28 15.94 -13.50 -32.19
CA ALA A 28 17.20 -14.16 -31.87
C ALA A 28 17.57 -13.94 -30.40
N VAL A 29 18.26 -14.91 -29.79
CA VAL A 29 18.71 -14.82 -28.39
C VAL A 29 19.60 -13.59 -28.14
N SER A 30 20.38 -13.18 -29.14
CA SER A 30 21.22 -11.97 -29.09
C SER A 30 20.38 -10.69 -29.03
N ALA A 31 19.27 -10.65 -29.76
CA ALA A 31 18.34 -9.51 -29.72
C ALA A 31 17.64 -9.43 -28.35
N GLN A 32 17.19 -10.57 -27.81
CA GLN A 32 16.61 -10.66 -26.47
C GLN A 32 17.57 -10.12 -25.39
N ARG A 33 18.84 -10.55 -25.44
CA ARG A 33 19.88 -10.05 -24.53
C ARG A 33 20.10 -8.54 -24.62
N ASN A 34 20.03 -7.98 -25.84
CA ASN A 34 20.18 -6.55 -26.05
C ASN A 34 19.00 -5.76 -25.49
N TYR A 35 17.78 -6.30 -25.58
CA TYR A 35 16.59 -5.72 -24.96
C TYR A 35 16.69 -5.70 -23.43
N GLU A 36 17.08 -6.83 -22.81
CA GLU A 36 17.25 -6.94 -21.36
C GLU A 36 18.41 -6.11 -20.79
N LYS A 37 19.38 -5.73 -21.63
CA LYS A 37 20.50 -4.84 -21.26
C LYS A 37 20.21 -3.37 -21.56
N GLY A 38 19.09 -3.04 -22.19
CA GLY A 38 18.78 -1.68 -22.62
C GLY A 38 19.60 -1.18 -23.79
N LEU A 39 20.35 -2.07 -24.49
CA LEU A 39 21.15 -1.73 -25.66
C LEU A 39 20.30 -1.53 -26.92
N ARG A 40 19.08 -2.05 -26.91
CA ARG A 40 18.09 -1.92 -27.97
C ARG A 40 16.70 -1.91 -27.37
N THR A 41 15.78 -1.13 -27.96
CA THR A 41 14.37 -1.11 -27.55
C THR A 41 13.58 -2.15 -28.36
N PRO A 42 12.70 -2.95 -27.72
CA PRO A 42 11.76 -3.81 -28.42
C PRO A 42 10.82 -3.02 -29.33
N ASP A 43 10.48 -3.61 -30.47
CA ASP A 43 9.48 -3.05 -31.39
C ASP A 43 8.04 -3.43 -30.98
N ILE A 44 7.06 -2.87 -31.70
CA ILE A 44 5.63 -3.09 -31.44
C ILE A 44 5.26 -4.57 -31.63
N ASP A 45 5.84 -5.24 -32.61
CA ASP A 45 5.56 -6.66 -32.87
C ASP A 45 6.05 -7.56 -31.74
N TYR A 46 7.17 -7.22 -31.12
CA TYR A 46 7.66 -7.89 -29.92
C TYR A 46 6.67 -7.65 -28.73
N LEU A 47 6.25 -6.42 -28.50
CA LEU A 47 5.31 -6.08 -27.44
C LEU A 47 3.96 -6.79 -27.61
N LYS A 48 3.48 -6.91 -28.87
CA LYS A 48 2.27 -7.64 -29.19
C LYS A 48 2.42 -9.14 -28.85
N ARG A 49 3.52 -9.78 -29.26
CA ARG A 49 3.79 -11.19 -28.92
C ARG A 49 3.93 -11.41 -27.42
N LEU A 50 4.50 -10.43 -26.69
CA LEU A 50 4.60 -10.44 -25.25
C LEU A 50 3.21 -10.45 -24.59
N HIS A 51 2.31 -9.56 -25.09
CA HIS A 51 0.92 -9.49 -24.64
C HIS A 51 0.16 -10.80 -24.95
N ASP A 52 0.26 -11.29 -26.21
CA ASP A 52 -0.42 -12.52 -26.65
C ASP A 52 0.04 -13.76 -25.89
N ALA A 53 1.28 -13.73 -25.38
CA ALA A 53 1.82 -14.77 -24.49
C ALA A 53 1.41 -14.61 -23.00
N GLY A 54 0.60 -13.59 -22.68
CA GLY A 54 0.05 -13.36 -21.34
C GLY A 54 0.97 -12.59 -20.39
N TYR A 55 2.04 -11.97 -20.89
CA TYR A 55 2.90 -11.13 -20.07
C TYR A 55 2.36 -9.71 -19.95
N ASP A 56 2.61 -9.07 -18.80
CA ASP A 56 2.14 -7.72 -18.50
C ASP A 56 2.97 -6.64 -19.24
N VAL A 57 2.48 -6.25 -20.43
CA VAL A 57 3.09 -5.20 -21.25
C VAL A 57 2.96 -3.83 -20.59
N MET A 58 1.86 -3.56 -19.85
CA MET A 58 1.70 -2.30 -19.13
C MET A 58 2.74 -2.19 -18.02
N TYR A 59 2.99 -3.26 -17.28
CA TYR A 59 4.09 -3.29 -16.33
C TYR A 59 5.44 -3.02 -17.01
N LEU A 60 5.72 -3.66 -18.16
CA LEU A 60 6.96 -3.42 -18.89
C LEU A 60 7.14 -1.94 -19.25
N LEU A 61 6.11 -1.30 -19.75
CA LEU A 61 6.16 0.09 -20.23
C LEU A 61 6.17 1.11 -19.10
N THR A 62 5.30 0.93 -18.10
CA THR A 62 5.00 1.95 -17.10
C THR A 62 5.55 1.62 -15.70
N GLY A 63 5.86 0.35 -15.43
CA GLY A 63 6.15 -0.16 -14.09
C GLY A 63 4.89 -0.38 -13.24
N VAL A 64 3.73 -0.23 -13.82
CA VAL A 64 2.44 -0.40 -13.15
C VAL A 64 1.84 -1.72 -13.61
N THR A 65 1.64 -2.66 -12.68
CA THR A 65 0.97 -3.94 -12.95
C THR A 65 -0.51 -3.69 -13.25
N GLU A 66 -1.05 -4.32 -14.27
CA GLU A 66 -2.48 -4.27 -14.54
C GLU A 66 -3.25 -4.92 -13.38
N VAL A 67 -4.32 -4.24 -12.94
CA VAL A 67 -5.18 -4.77 -11.89
C VAL A 67 -6.33 -5.50 -12.56
N PRO A 68 -6.51 -6.82 -12.36
CA PRO A 68 -7.60 -7.57 -12.97
C PRO A 68 -8.98 -6.99 -12.61
N ASP A 69 -9.95 -7.18 -13.48
CA ASP A 69 -11.33 -6.79 -13.22
C ASP A 69 -11.84 -7.41 -11.91
N GLY A 70 -12.56 -6.61 -11.11
CA GLY A 70 -13.03 -7.01 -9.79
C GLY A 70 -12.00 -6.91 -8.67
N PHE A 71 -10.76 -6.55 -8.98
CA PHE A 71 -9.71 -6.30 -7.99
C PHE A 71 -9.42 -4.81 -7.84
N VAL A 72 -8.70 -4.47 -6.80
CA VAL A 72 -8.25 -3.10 -6.53
C VAL A 72 -6.87 -3.13 -5.91
N ARG A 73 -6.06 -2.15 -6.29
CA ARG A 73 -4.73 -1.94 -5.73
C ARG A 73 -4.84 -1.05 -4.52
N ILE A 74 -4.35 -1.53 -3.37
CA ILE A 74 -4.27 -0.76 -2.14
C ILE A 74 -2.80 -0.43 -1.88
N PRO A 75 -2.43 0.86 -1.90
CA PRO A 75 -1.08 1.30 -1.62
C PRO A 75 -0.72 1.07 -0.15
N LYS A 76 0.52 0.61 0.11
CA LYS A 76 1.11 0.60 1.44
C LYS A 76 1.89 1.89 1.64
N MET A 77 1.69 2.53 2.77
CA MET A 77 2.33 3.80 3.14
C MET A 77 3.24 3.60 4.35
N ASN A 78 4.37 4.31 4.37
CA ASN A 78 5.18 4.41 5.58
C ASN A 78 4.55 5.46 6.49
N ALA A 79 4.01 5.04 7.64
CA ALA A 79 3.29 5.91 8.57
C ALA A 79 4.14 7.11 9.06
N VAL A 80 5.45 6.93 9.19
CA VAL A 80 6.35 7.95 9.77
C VAL A 80 6.78 9.03 8.77
N GLY A 81 6.89 8.72 7.48
CA GLY A 81 7.43 9.64 6.46
C GLY A 81 6.37 10.39 5.65
N SER A 82 5.19 9.81 5.47
CA SER A 82 4.19 10.32 4.52
C SER A 82 3.06 11.12 5.14
N MET A 83 2.94 11.15 6.47
CA MET A 83 1.83 11.82 7.14
C MET A 83 2.19 13.17 7.77
N GLY A 84 3.49 13.44 8.02
CA GLY A 84 3.96 14.70 8.64
C GLY A 84 4.29 15.83 7.65
N ARG A 85 4.31 15.55 6.33
CA ARG A 85 4.43 16.57 5.29
C ARG A 85 3.38 16.28 4.25
N GLY A 86 2.56 17.28 3.92
CA GLY A 86 1.43 17.13 3.01
C GLY A 86 1.78 16.31 1.77
N LEU A 87 0.82 15.55 1.27
CA LEU A 87 0.93 14.67 0.09
C LEU A 87 1.55 15.32 -1.16
N ALA A 88 1.77 16.65 -1.15
CA ALA A 88 2.29 17.44 -2.27
C ALA A 88 3.83 17.54 -2.33
N GLU A 89 4.57 17.20 -1.27
CA GLU A 89 6.04 17.42 -1.24
C GLU A 89 6.88 16.16 -0.97
N ALA A 90 6.25 15.00 -0.88
CA ALA A 90 6.99 13.76 -0.76
C ALA A 90 7.66 13.43 -2.09
N ASN A 91 8.97 13.57 -2.14
CA ASN A 91 9.80 13.20 -3.29
C ASN A 91 9.44 11.78 -3.76
N GLN A 92 9.06 11.64 -5.02
CA GLN A 92 8.63 10.40 -5.67
C GLN A 92 9.66 9.25 -5.61
N HIS A 93 10.83 9.46 -5.03
CA HIS A 93 11.94 8.50 -4.96
C HIS A 93 12.09 7.75 -3.63
N GLU A 94 11.34 8.11 -2.59
CA GLU A 94 11.46 7.47 -1.26
C GLU A 94 10.35 6.46 -0.94
N TYR A 95 9.39 6.27 -1.84
CA TYR A 95 8.33 5.29 -1.66
C TYR A 95 8.67 4.01 -2.42
N ALA A 96 9.28 3.05 -1.74
CA ALA A 96 9.06 1.66 -2.09
C ALA A 96 7.58 1.38 -1.76
N VAL A 97 6.67 1.76 -2.67
CA VAL A 97 5.24 1.52 -2.50
C VAL A 97 5.04 0.04 -2.75
N GLU A 98 5.13 -0.75 -1.70
CA GLU A 98 4.56 -2.07 -1.73
C GLU A 98 3.06 -1.91 -2.00
N GLN A 99 2.54 -2.67 -2.94
CA GLN A 99 1.14 -2.62 -3.34
C GLN A 99 0.53 -3.99 -3.10
N THR A 100 -0.67 -4.02 -2.56
CA THR A 100 -1.43 -5.25 -2.42
C THR A 100 -2.65 -5.18 -3.33
N ILE A 101 -2.86 -6.21 -4.13
CA ILE A 101 -4.03 -6.34 -5.00
C ILE A 101 -5.03 -7.24 -4.29
N ILE A 102 -6.23 -6.72 -4.04
CA ILE A 102 -7.28 -7.40 -3.27
C ILE A 102 -8.57 -7.39 -4.08
N MET A 103 -9.35 -8.47 -3.97
CA MET A 103 -10.68 -8.54 -4.58
C MET A 103 -11.61 -7.49 -3.95
N ARG A 104 -12.26 -6.67 -4.77
CA ARG A 104 -13.17 -5.58 -4.35
C ARG A 104 -14.34 -6.11 -3.52
N GLU A 105 -14.93 -7.23 -3.91
CA GLU A 105 -16.02 -7.86 -3.19
C GLU A 105 -15.60 -8.32 -1.79
N TRP A 106 -14.37 -8.86 -1.64
CA TRP A 106 -13.83 -9.24 -0.35
C TRP A 106 -13.71 -8.02 0.58
N LEU A 107 -13.26 -6.89 0.06
CA LEU A 107 -13.14 -5.65 0.84
C LEU A 107 -14.51 -5.19 1.37
N TRP A 108 -15.51 -5.11 0.51
CA TRP A 108 -16.86 -4.71 0.94
C TRP A 108 -17.48 -5.67 1.94
N LYS A 109 -17.21 -6.98 1.79
CA LYS A 109 -17.70 -7.99 2.72
C LYS A 109 -17.05 -7.91 4.09
N ASN A 110 -15.75 -7.64 4.15
CA ASN A 110 -14.97 -7.68 5.40
C ASN A 110 -14.77 -6.31 6.03
N LEU A 111 -14.85 -5.24 5.26
CA LEU A 111 -14.69 -3.85 5.69
C LEU A 111 -15.91 -3.01 5.26
N PRO A 112 -17.13 -3.33 5.76
CA PRO A 112 -18.37 -2.72 5.27
C PRO A 112 -18.52 -1.23 5.63
N SER A 113 -17.71 -0.71 6.55
CA SER A 113 -17.78 0.66 7.05
C SER A 113 -16.79 1.62 6.38
N ILE A 114 -16.11 1.21 5.30
CA ILE A 114 -15.18 2.08 4.58
C ILE A 114 -15.93 3.16 3.80
N THR A 115 -15.34 4.35 3.69
CA THR A 115 -15.92 5.45 2.92
C THR A 115 -15.83 5.19 1.42
N SER A 116 -14.71 4.64 0.95
CA SER A 116 -14.48 4.18 -0.42
C SER A 116 -13.29 3.25 -0.46
N VAL A 117 -13.24 2.36 -1.45
CA VAL A 117 -12.10 1.49 -1.69
C VAL A 117 -10.85 2.29 -2.07
N GLU A 118 -11.03 3.39 -2.79
CA GLU A 118 -9.96 4.29 -3.21
C GLU A 118 -9.32 5.05 -2.01
N ASN A 119 -10.04 5.15 -0.89
CA ASN A 119 -9.55 5.74 0.34
C ASN A 119 -8.77 4.76 1.23
N LEU A 120 -8.73 3.47 0.86
CA LEU A 120 -7.96 2.50 1.64
C LEU A 120 -6.46 2.66 1.42
N ARG A 121 -5.73 2.52 2.53
CA ARG A 121 -4.27 2.43 2.57
C ARG A 121 -3.88 1.31 3.51
N LEU A 122 -2.72 0.72 3.27
CA LEU A 122 -2.08 -0.21 4.20
C LEU A 122 -0.95 0.52 4.91
N ILE A 123 -0.82 0.29 6.21
CA ILE A 123 0.33 0.70 7.00
C ILE A 123 0.82 -0.48 7.83
N THR A 124 2.07 -0.44 8.26
CA THR A 124 2.57 -1.38 9.27
C THR A 124 2.38 -0.75 10.66
N GLY A 125 1.71 -1.46 11.55
CA GLY A 125 1.64 -1.08 12.96
C GLY A 125 3.01 -1.25 13.63
N HIS A 126 3.44 -0.26 14.40
CA HIS A 126 4.68 -0.30 15.15
C HIS A 126 4.45 -0.11 16.63
N GLY A 127 5.20 -0.85 17.42
CA GLY A 127 5.14 -0.82 18.88
C GLY A 127 4.00 -1.67 19.47
N ASP A 128 3.94 -1.68 20.78
CA ASP A 128 3.03 -2.53 21.54
C ASP A 128 1.86 -1.78 22.20
N SER A 129 1.69 -0.50 21.88
CA SER A 129 0.66 0.33 22.53
C SER A 129 -0.77 -0.15 22.28
N MET A 130 -1.01 -0.86 21.18
CA MET A 130 -2.32 -1.42 20.83
C MET A 130 -2.36 -2.94 20.95
N LYS A 131 -1.43 -3.51 21.73
CA LYS A 131 -1.38 -4.95 22.03
C LYS A 131 -2.69 -5.44 22.63
N GLY A 132 -3.19 -6.55 22.10
CA GLY A 132 -4.52 -7.09 22.39
C GLY A 132 -5.54 -6.86 21.26
N THR A 133 -5.35 -5.82 20.44
CA THR A 133 -6.12 -5.60 19.22
C THR A 133 -5.29 -5.92 17.98
N TYR A 134 -4.04 -5.47 17.93
CA TYR A 134 -3.04 -5.88 16.93
C TYR A 134 -1.63 -5.85 17.54
N GLU A 135 -0.73 -6.60 16.93
CA GLU A 135 0.64 -6.76 17.38
C GLU A 135 1.61 -5.89 16.55
N ASP A 136 2.83 -5.73 17.06
CA ASP A 136 3.91 -5.09 16.31
C ASP A 136 4.19 -5.82 15.00
N GLY A 137 4.23 -5.06 13.89
CA GLY A 137 4.43 -5.60 12.55
C GLY A 137 3.14 -6.00 11.80
N ASP A 138 1.97 -5.95 12.43
CA ASP A 138 0.70 -6.21 11.74
C ASP A 138 0.45 -5.20 10.63
N THR A 139 -0.17 -5.66 9.55
CA THR A 139 -0.64 -4.78 8.47
C THR A 139 -2.04 -4.26 8.80
N LEU A 140 -2.19 -2.95 8.84
CA LEU A 140 -3.45 -2.28 9.19
C LEU A 140 -4.07 -1.65 7.95
N PHE A 141 -5.40 -1.80 7.80
CA PHE A 141 -6.19 -1.10 6.80
C PHE A 141 -6.65 0.24 7.37
N VAL A 142 -6.29 1.32 6.70
CA VAL A 142 -6.63 2.70 7.06
C VAL A 142 -7.57 3.28 6.02
N ASP A 143 -8.72 3.77 6.44
CA ASP A 143 -9.60 4.60 5.62
C ASP A 143 -9.20 6.07 5.80
N ILE A 144 -8.49 6.61 4.80
CA ILE A 144 -8.05 8.01 4.81
C ILE A 144 -9.16 8.99 4.44
N GLY A 145 -10.35 8.52 4.05
CA GLY A 145 -11.53 9.36 3.84
C GLY A 145 -12.16 9.84 5.16
N VAL A 146 -11.85 9.19 6.28
CA VAL A 146 -12.32 9.59 7.61
C VAL A 146 -11.37 10.64 8.19
N LYS A 147 -11.80 11.90 8.23
CA LYS A 147 -10.99 13.06 8.67
C LYS A 147 -11.40 13.64 10.02
N SER A 148 -12.37 13.05 10.69
CA SER A 148 -12.84 13.49 12.01
C SER A 148 -13.29 12.32 12.86
N CYS A 149 -13.20 12.45 14.19
CA CYS A 149 -13.66 11.44 15.14
C CYS A 149 -15.18 11.55 15.31
N GLN A 150 -15.96 11.02 14.35
CA GLN A 150 -17.42 11.00 14.43
C GLN A 150 -17.96 9.80 15.21
N THR A 151 -17.21 8.71 15.23
CA THR A 151 -17.53 7.48 15.98
C THR A 151 -16.31 7.02 16.74
N ASP A 152 -16.53 6.38 17.86
CA ASP A 152 -15.43 5.74 18.61
C ASP A 152 -14.74 4.68 17.75
N GLY A 153 -13.44 4.50 17.93
CA GLY A 153 -12.65 3.56 17.15
C GLY A 153 -11.16 3.82 17.22
N ILE A 154 -10.39 3.10 16.42
CA ILE A 154 -8.94 3.29 16.35
C ILE A 154 -8.62 4.22 15.18
N TYR A 155 -7.80 5.21 15.46
CA TYR A 155 -7.45 6.24 14.48
C TYR A 155 -5.94 6.41 14.41
N ILE A 156 -5.47 6.81 13.24
CA ILE A 156 -4.15 7.38 13.06
C ILE A 156 -4.28 8.90 12.98
N PHE A 157 -3.57 9.60 13.84
CA PHE A 157 -3.66 11.04 13.96
C PHE A 157 -2.33 11.67 14.39
N GLU A 158 -2.22 12.96 14.17
CA GLU A 158 -1.11 13.79 14.64
C GLU A 158 -1.62 14.72 15.74
N ILE A 159 -0.85 14.87 16.78
CA ILE A 159 -0.97 15.91 17.78
C ILE A 159 0.44 16.44 18.08
N ASP A 160 0.63 17.76 18.06
CA ASP A 160 1.92 18.45 18.31
C ASP A 160 3.09 17.90 17.47
N ARG A 161 2.82 17.51 16.21
CA ARG A 161 3.77 16.92 15.25
C ARG A 161 4.20 15.49 15.59
N GLU A 162 3.56 14.84 16.53
CA GLU A 162 3.75 13.42 16.82
C GLU A 162 2.61 12.60 16.30
N ILE A 163 2.90 11.44 15.66
CA ILE A 163 1.91 10.56 15.06
C ILE A 163 1.60 9.43 16.02
N PHE A 164 0.31 9.22 16.26
CA PHE A 164 -0.21 8.20 17.14
C PHE A 164 -1.21 7.28 16.43
N ILE A 165 -1.24 6.03 16.85
CA ILE A 165 -2.34 5.12 16.59
C ILE A 165 -2.93 4.77 17.94
N LYS A 166 -4.16 5.23 18.21
CA LYS A 166 -4.84 5.04 19.49
C LYS A 166 -6.33 4.85 19.28
N ARG A 167 -6.99 4.33 20.28
CA ARG A 167 -8.44 4.33 20.38
C ARG A 167 -8.91 5.72 20.79
N LEU A 168 -9.75 6.31 19.97
CA LEU A 168 -10.37 7.59 20.26
C LEU A 168 -11.81 7.37 20.70
N GLN A 169 -12.17 7.99 21.82
CA GLN A 169 -13.52 8.04 22.35
C GLN A 169 -13.96 9.50 22.52
N ARG A 170 -15.14 9.82 22.00
CA ARG A 170 -15.70 11.16 22.15
C ARG A 170 -16.23 11.36 23.57
N LEU A 171 -15.86 12.47 24.17
CA LEU A 171 -16.32 12.92 25.46
C LEU A 171 -17.24 14.16 25.33
N PRO A 172 -18.04 14.48 26.34
CA PRO A 172 -18.78 15.72 26.39
C PRO A 172 -17.91 16.96 26.22
N LYS A 173 -18.49 18.06 25.73
CA LYS A 173 -17.84 19.36 25.51
C LYS A 173 -16.74 19.35 24.44
N GLY A 174 -16.87 18.47 23.44
CA GLY A 174 -15.95 18.41 22.30
C GLY A 174 -14.59 17.78 22.58
N LYS A 175 -14.36 17.21 23.76
CA LYS A 175 -13.13 16.53 24.10
C LYS A 175 -13.08 15.12 23.49
N ILE A 176 -11.84 14.62 23.28
CA ILE A 176 -11.59 13.27 22.81
C ILE A 176 -10.61 12.62 23.78
N GLU A 177 -10.93 11.44 24.29
CA GLU A 177 -9.96 10.61 25.01
C GLU A 177 -9.20 9.75 23.99
N ALA A 178 -7.89 9.78 24.09
CA ALA A 178 -6.99 8.91 23.34
C ALA A 178 -6.40 7.86 24.29
N SER A 179 -6.77 6.59 24.07
CA SER A 179 -6.33 5.47 24.89
C SER A 179 -5.59 4.41 24.07
N SER A 180 -4.71 3.68 24.74
CA SER A 180 -4.05 2.49 24.23
C SER A 180 -4.82 1.26 24.67
N ASP A 181 -4.88 0.23 23.81
CA ASP A 181 -5.46 -1.05 24.22
C ASP A 181 -4.52 -1.84 25.15
N ASN A 182 -3.22 -1.51 25.14
CA ASN A 182 -2.26 -1.99 26.14
C ASN A 182 -2.38 -1.16 27.42
N PRO A 183 -2.77 -1.76 28.57
CA PRO A 183 -2.99 -1.04 29.83
C PRO A 183 -1.73 -0.45 30.45
N ALA A 184 -0.53 -0.80 29.96
CA ALA A 184 0.72 -0.18 30.39
C ALA A 184 0.82 1.31 30.01
N TYR A 185 0.01 1.77 29.04
CA TYR A 185 0.00 3.14 28.57
C TYR A 185 -1.20 3.90 29.14
N LYS A 186 -0.93 5.08 29.70
CA LYS A 186 -2.00 5.92 30.25
C LYS A 186 -2.76 6.64 29.14
N PRO A 187 -4.09 6.79 29.24
CA PRO A 187 -4.87 7.62 28.32
C PRO A 187 -4.55 9.10 28.54
N PHE A 188 -4.82 9.91 27.53
CA PHE A 188 -4.76 11.36 27.60
C PHE A 188 -5.97 12.00 26.88
N ILE A 189 -6.24 13.25 27.21
CA ILE A 189 -7.36 14.00 26.64
C ILE A 189 -6.83 14.94 25.58
N ILE A 190 -7.47 14.93 24.41
CA ILE A 190 -7.27 15.90 23.32
C ILE A 190 -8.37 16.94 23.43
N ASP A 191 -7.98 18.22 23.53
CA ASP A 191 -8.91 19.35 23.57
C ASP A 191 -9.10 19.98 22.17
N ILE A 192 -10.14 20.75 21.99
CA ILE A 192 -10.41 21.47 20.73
C ILE A 192 -9.34 22.50 20.35
N TYR A 193 -8.52 22.90 21.32
CA TYR A 193 -7.43 23.87 21.13
C TYR A 193 -6.09 23.19 20.75
N ASP A 194 -6.03 21.87 20.81
CA ASP A 194 -4.82 21.13 20.46
C ASP A 194 -4.62 21.14 18.93
N ASN A 195 -3.36 21.15 18.50
CA ASN A 195 -3.00 20.99 17.10
C ASN A 195 -3.19 19.51 16.70
N PHE A 196 -4.45 19.12 16.47
CA PHE A 196 -4.91 17.76 16.27
C PHE A 196 -5.40 17.55 14.84
N HIS A 197 -4.84 16.56 14.16
CA HIS A 197 -5.22 16.20 12.80
C HIS A 197 -5.40 14.68 12.64
N ILE A 198 -6.58 14.25 12.18
CA ILE A 198 -6.85 12.84 11.88
C ILE A 198 -6.44 12.52 10.45
N PHE A 199 -5.53 11.57 10.27
CA PHE A 199 -5.14 11.05 8.97
C PHE A 199 -6.11 10.00 8.43
N GLY A 200 -6.68 9.16 9.31
CA GLY A 200 -7.65 8.15 8.93
C GLY A 200 -8.09 7.28 10.10
N LYS A 201 -9.07 6.42 9.82
CA LYS A 201 -9.59 5.42 10.77
C LYS A 201 -9.04 4.04 10.42
N ILE A 202 -8.58 3.29 11.42
CA ILE A 202 -8.23 1.88 11.24
C ILE A 202 -9.53 1.08 11.15
N VAL A 203 -9.72 0.38 10.04
CA VAL A 203 -10.94 -0.36 9.72
C VAL A 203 -10.76 -1.88 9.75
N GLY A 204 -9.54 -2.34 9.86
CA GLY A 204 -9.19 -3.75 9.99
C GLY A 204 -7.68 -3.97 10.10
N SER A 205 -7.29 -5.19 10.42
CA SER A 205 -5.88 -5.61 10.45
C SER A 205 -5.71 -6.98 9.82
N TRP A 206 -4.52 -7.19 9.26
CA TRP A 206 -4.04 -8.48 8.80
C TRP A 206 -2.85 -8.88 9.65
N ASN A 207 -2.97 -10.01 10.35
CA ASN A 207 -1.84 -10.60 11.05
C ASN A 207 -1.45 -11.95 10.42
N LEU A 208 -0.16 -12.14 10.18
CA LEU A 208 0.42 -13.41 9.81
C LEU A 208 0.89 -14.08 11.11
N LYS A 209 0.11 -15.05 11.62
CA LYS A 209 0.61 -15.89 12.71
C LYS A 209 1.70 -16.81 12.15
N LYS A 210 2.94 -16.62 12.62
CA LYS A 210 4.02 -17.59 12.37
C LYS A 210 3.72 -18.81 13.24
N HIS A 211 3.64 -19.98 12.61
CA HIS A 211 3.53 -21.29 13.28
C HIS A 211 4.89 -21.91 13.42
#